data_147a02f3354b91230b5922e48b9f5b52
#
_entry.id   147a02f3354b91230b5922e48b9f5b52
#
_cell.length_a   1.000
_cell.length_b   1.000
_cell.length_c   1.000
_cell.angle_alpha   90.00
_cell.angle_beta   90.00
_cell.angle_gamma   90.00
#
_symmetry.space_group_name_H-M   'P 1'
#
loop_
_entity.id
_entity.type
_entity.pdbx_description
1 polymer ?
#
loop_
_entity_poly.entity_id
_entity_poly.type
_entity_poly.pdbx_seq_one_letter_code
_entity_poly.pdbx_strand_id
1 'polypeptide(L)'
;EAFHYDYEGELVIIIGKSGKNISPEHAKDHILGYTIGNDVSARSLQFRGSQWILGKSLDHFAPIGPTLVSSDDFDFESATITTTVNGEIRQQAKLEQMIFKPYDIIAFLSSYMTLQEGDIIFTGTPSGVVLGKNESKYSWLKPGDTVTVSISGIGTLENKFI
;
A
#
# COMPACT_ATOMS: atom_id res chain seq x y z
N GLU A 1 -4.06 25.78 3.04
CA GLU A 1 -3.08 25.14 3.94
C GLU A 1 -2.40 24.00 3.19
N ALA A 2 -1.06 23.92 3.21
CA ALA A 2 -0.32 22.79 2.70
C ALA A 2 -0.46 21.63 3.72
N PHE A 3 -1.05 20.50 3.31
CA PHE A 3 -1.31 19.38 4.22
C PHE A 3 -0.12 18.40 4.33
N HIS A 4 1.07 18.74 3.83
CA HIS A 4 2.24 17.87 3.83
C HIS A 4 1.93 16.51 3.20
N TYR A 5 1.66 16.50 1.89
CA TYR A 5 1.33 15.28 1.17
C TYR A 5 2.55 14.38 1.00
N ASP A 6 2.36 13.10 1.28
CA ASP A 6 3.39 12.07 1.22
C ASP A 6 2.89 10.85 0.43
N TYR A 7 3.80 10.05 -0.07
CA TYR A 7 3.55 8.81 -0.79
C TYR A 7 3.82 7.61 0.13
N GLU A 8 3.08 6.54 -0.08
CA GLU A 8 3.30 5.23 0.53
C GLU A 8 3.00 4.15 -0.50
N GLY A 9 4.03 3.67 -1.21
CA GLY A 9 3.89 2.55 -2.14
C GLY A 9 3.66 1.25 -1.37
N GLU A 10 2.61 0.51 -1.73
CA GLU A 10 2.18 -0.68 -1.00
C GLU A 10 1.76 -1.82 -1.91
N LEU A 11 2.01 -3.06 -1.46
CA LEU A 11 1.27 -4.20 -1.96
C LEU A 11 -0.17 -4.11 -1.40
N VAL A 12 -1.14 -4.44 -2.24
CA VAL A 12 -2.55 -4.47 -1.86
C VAL A 12 -3.10 -5.86 -2.08
N ILE A 13 -3.77 -6.41 -1.05
CA ILE A 13 -4.47 -7.69 -1.11
C ILE A 13 -5.94 -7.43 -1.42
N ILE A 14 -6.52 -8.23 -2.32
CA ILE A 14 -7.97 -8.23 -2.57
C ILE A 14 -8.53 -9.56 -2.13
N ILE A 15 -9.55 -9.52 -1.26
CA ILE A 15 -10.22 -10.71 -0.74
C ILE A 15 -11.15 -11.29 -1.81
N GLY A 16 -11.01 -12.59 -2.08
CA GLY A 16 -11.83 -13.30 -3.05
C GLY A 16 -12.85 -14.26 -2.44
N LYS A 17 -12.70 -14.56 -1.15
CA LYS A 17 -13.62 -15.44 -0.43
C LYS A 17 -13.81 -14.94 0.99
N SER A 18 -15.05 -14.72 1.38
CA SER A 18 -15.36 -14.25 2.73
C SER A 18 -14.95 -15.29 3.79
N GLY A 19 -14.51 -14.77 4.97
CA GLY A 19 -14.12 -15.66 6.07
C GLY A 19 -13.88 -14.93 7.38
N LYS A 20 -13.91 -15.70 8.46
CA LYS A 20 -13.57 -15.26 9.82
C LYS A 20 -12.76 -16.35 10.51
N ASN A 21 -11.83 -15.94 11.38
CA ASN A 21 -10.90 -16.85 12.08
C ASN A 21 -10.12 -17.73 11.10
N ILE A 22 -9.63 -17.13 10.01
CA ILE A 22 -8.85 -17.80 8.98
C ILE A 22 -7.45 -18.05 9.54
N SER A 23 -6.97 -19.30 9.48
CA SER A 23 -5.58 -19.57 9.88
C SER A 23 -4.60 -19.20 8.76
N PRO A 24 -3.32 -18.91 9.07
CA PRO A 24 -2.33 -18.55 8.05
C PRO A 24 -2.21 -19.56 6.92
N GLU A 25 -2.35 -20.87 7.23
CA GLU A 25 -2.24 -21.97 6.26
C GLU A 25 -3.38 -21.94 5.23
N HIS A 26 -4.55 -21.39 5.59
CA HIS A 26 -5.72 -21.27 4.72
C HIS A 26 -5.93 -19.86 4.16
N ALA A 27 -5.07 -18.90 4.54
CA ALA A 27 -5.22 -17.51 4.13
C ALA A 27 -5.15 -17.34 2.60
N LYS A 28 -4.32 -18.10 1.92
CA LYS A 28 -4.20 -18.08 0.45
C LYS A 28 -5.55 -18.35 -0.24
N ASP A 29 -6.36 -19.27 0.28
CA ASP A 29 -7.66 -19.64 -0.29
C ASP A 29 -8.69 -18.49 -0.25
N HIS A 30 -8.40 -17.44 0.50
CA HIS A 30 -9.24 -16.24 0.64
C HIS A 30 -8.75 -15.05 -0.17
N ILE A 31 -7.57 -15.14 -0.81
CA ILE A 31 -7.01 -14.06 -1.63
C ILE A 31 -7.45 -14.25 -3.08
N LEU A 32 -8.14 -13.25 -3.65
CA LEU A 32 -8.39 -13.18 -5.09
C LEU A 32 -7.09 -12.91 -5.84
N GLY A 33 -6.32 -11.96 -5.35
CA GLY A 33 -5.07 -11.56 -5.96
C GLY A 33 -4.47 -10.32 -5.31
N TYR A 34 -3.48 -9.78 -6.00
CA TYR A 34 -2.67 -8.65 -5.55
C TYR A 34 -2.68 -7.52 -6.59
N THR A 35 -2.62 -6.31 -6.10
CA THR A 35 -2.44 -5.11 -6.92
C THR A 35 -1.49 -4.14 -6.22
N ILE A 36 -1.24 -3.00 -6.84
CA ILE A 36 -0.41 -1.93 -6.29
C ILE A 36 -1.31 -0.86 -5.70
N GLY A 37 -0.90 -0.28 -4.57
CA GLY A 37 -1.53 0.90 -4.01
C GLY A 37 -0.51 2.00 -3.71
N ASN A 38 -1.02 3.22 -3.60
CA ASN A 38 -0.29 4.35 -3.05
C ASN A 38 -1.17 4.93 -1.93
N ASP A 39 -0.85 4.62 -0.66
CA ASP A 39 -1.57 5.15 0.49
C ASP A 39 -1.16 6.62 0.72
N VAL A 40 -1.62 7.48 -0.20
CA VAL A 40 -1.35 8.92 -0.15
C VAL A 40 -1.78 9.48 1.19
N SER A 41 -0.87 10.20 1.84
CA SER A 41 -1.04 10.66 3.21
C SER A 41 -0.93 12.17 3.31
N ALA A 42 -1.94 12.82 3.91
CA ALA A 42 -1.86 14.22 4.32
C ALA A 42 -1.40 14.26 5.79
N ARG A 43 -0.08 14.34 6.00
CA ARG A 43 0.54 14.15 7.33
C ARG A 43 0.02 15.14 8.38
N SER A 44 -0.21 16.40 7.99
CA SER A 44 -0.78 17.40 8.92
C SER A 44 -2.17 17.03 9.42
N LEU A 45 -2.97 16.33 8.61
CA LEU A 45 -4.28 15.83 9.00
C LEU A 45 -4.20 14.52 9.76
N GLN A 46 -3.27 13.63 9.36
CA GLN A 46 -3.03 12.34 10.00
C GLN A 46 -2.74 12.50 11.50
N PHE A 47 -1.93 13.49 11.85
CA PHE A 47 -1.51 13.72 13.23
C PHE A 47 -2.32 14.80 13.97
N ARG A 48 -3.41 15.28 13.37
CA ARG A 48 -4.30 16.26 14.02
C ARG A 48 -5.02 15.69 15.23
N GLY A 49 -5.18 14.38 15.28
CA GLY A 49 -5.83 13.64 16.39
C GLY A 49 -5.25 12.24 16.53
N SER A 50 -5.86 11.43 17.37
CA SER A 50 -5.43 10.03 17.58
C SER A 50 -5.86 9.08 16.45
N GLN A 51 -6.76 9.50 15.56
CA GLN A 51 -7.28 8.71 14.44
C GLN A 51 -6.68 9.17 13.11
N TRP A 52 -5.97 8.29 12.44
CA TRP A 52 -5.24 8.61 11.21
C TRP A 52 -6.11 8.74 9.97
N ILE A 53 -7.35 8.24 10.03
CA ILE A 53 -8.23 8.11 8.88
C ILE A 53 -8.44 9.44 8.12
N LEU A 54 -8.50 10.56 8.83
CA LEU A 54 -8.67 11.87 8.20
C LEU A 54 -7.52 12.21 7.24
N GLY A 55 -6.30 11.80 7.57
CA GLY A 55 -5.13 12.01 6.72
C GLY A 55 -4.97 11.02 5.57
N LYS A 56 -5.80 9.98 5.53
CA LYS A 56 -5.75 8.88 4.55
C LYS A 56 -6.95 8.83 3.60
N SER A 57 -8.00 9.61 3.86
CA SER A 57 -9.30 9.45 3.21
C SER A 57 -9.82 10.72 2.54
N LEU A 58 -8.90 11.58 2.04
CA LEU A 58 -9.31 12.71 1.20
C LEU A 58 -9.72 12.19 -0.19
N ASP A 59 -10.46 13.00 -0.94
CA ASP A 59 -10.84 12.67 -2.30
C ASP A 59 -9.60 12.33 -3.14
N HIS A 60 -9.70 11.28 -3.95
CA HIS A 60 -8.64 10.73 -4.81
C HIS A 60 -7.46 10.08 -4.06
N PHE A 61 -7.53 9.89 -2.74
CA PHE A 61 -6.54 9.13 -1.98
C PHE A 61 -6.71 7.63 -2.19
N ALA A 62 -5.71 6.85 -1.76
CA ALA A 62 -5.64 5.41 -1.92
C ALA A 62 -5.86 4.90 -3.37
N PRO A 63 -5.22 5.51 -4.40
CA PRO A 63 -5.30 4.95 -5.75
C PRO A 63 -4.71 3.54 -5.77
N ILE A 64 -5.37 2.63 -6.52
CA ILE A 64 -4.94 1.25 -6.73
C ILE A 64 -4.91 0.90 -8.22
N GLY A 65 -4.11 -0.11 -8.57
CA GLY A 65 -4.00 -0.60 -9.94
C GLY A 65 -2.54 -0.84 -10.37
N PRO A 66 -2.24 -0.93 -11.67
CA PRO A 66 -3.15 -0.86 -12.82
C PRO A 66 -3.89 -2.17 -13.08
N THR A 67 -3.37 -3.29 -12.57
CA THR A 67 -3.89 -4.64 -12.79
C THR A 67 -4.04 -5.39 -11.47
N LEU A 68 -4.95 -6.35 -11.47
CA LEU A 68 -5.06 -7.38 -10.45
C LEU A 68 -4.38 -8.64 -10.97
N VAL A 69 -3.39 -9.16 -10.26
CA VAL A 69 -2.73 -10.42 -10.55
C VAL A 69 -3.25 -11.48 -9.59
N SER A 70 -3.67 -12.64 -10.11
CA SER A 70 -4.16 -13.75 -9.33
C SER A 70 -3.16 -14.17 -8.24
N SER A 71 -3.65 -14.60 -7.08
CA SER A 71 -2.80 -15.16 -6.01
C SER A 71 -1.99 -16.38 -6.42
N ASP A 72 -2.42 -17.09 -7.48
CA ASP A 72 -1.70 -18.26 -8.02
C ASP A 72 -0.57 -17.88 -8.98
N ASP A 73 -0.69 -16.73 -9.67
CA ASP A 73 0.27 -16.27 -10.67
C ASP A 73 1.30 -15.29 -10.10
N PHE A 74 1.12 -14.80 -8.87
CA PHE A 74 2.00 -13.82 -8.25
C PHE A 74 3.10 -14.46 -7.42
N ASP A 75 4.35 -14.26 -7.82
CA ASP A 75 5.52 -14.69 -7.05
C ASP A 75 5.89 -13.62 -6.01
N PHE A 76 5.27 -13.72 -4.84
CA PHE A 76 5.49 -12.81 -3.71
C PHE A 76 6.95 -12.80 -3.23
N GLU A 77 7.61 -13.97 -3.20
CA GLU A 77 8.94 -14.13 -2.60
C GLU A 77 10.03 -13.43 -3.42
N SER A 78 9.90 -13.40 -4.73
CA SER A 78 10.88 -12.75 -5.63
C SER A 78 10.55 -11.28 -5.89
N ALA A 79 9.34 -10.84 -5.58
CA ALA A 79 8.84 -9.52 -5.97
C ALA A 79 9.55 -8.38 -5.23
N THR A 80 9.78 -7.29 -5.97
CA THR A 80 10.35 -6.04 -5.44
C THR A 80 9.37 -4.91 -5.68
N ILE A 81 9.16 -4.09 -4.65
CA ILE A 81 8.43 -2.83 -4.74
C ILE A 81 9.41 -1.67 -4.88
N THR A 82 9.13 -0.75 -5.80
CA THR A 82 9.90 0.49 -6.01
C THR A 82 8.95 1.67 -6.16
N THR A 83 9.17 2.72 -5.38
CA THR A 83 8.44 3.98 -5.51
C THR A 83 9.39 5.07 -6.00
N THR A 84 8.97 5.83 -7.02
CA THR A 84 9.71 7.00 -7.50
C THR A 84 8.87 8.27 -7.40
N VAL A 85 9.53 9.41 -7.24
CA VAL A 85 8.93 10.75 -7.38
C VAL A 85 9.71 11.49 -8.44
N ASN A 86 9.04 11.90 -9.52
CA ASN A 86 9.67 12.57 -10.67
C ASN A 86 10.87 11.79 -11.24
N GLY A 87 10.77 10.42 -11.22
CA GLY A 87 11.83 9.53 -11.69
C GLY A 87 12.95 9.24 -10.68
N GLU A 88 12.98 9.91 -9.52
CA GLU A 88 13.95 9.61 -8.45
C GLU A 88 13.42 8.52 -7.54
N ILE A 89 14.21 7.46 -7.32
CA ILE A 89 13.85 6.36 -6.42
C ILE A 89 13.80 6.87 -4.97
N ARG A 90 12.67 6.66 -4.32
CA ARG A 90 12.41 7.03 -2.93
C ARG A 90 12.29 5.82 -2.02
N GLN A 91 11.64 4.77 -2.49
CA GLN A 91 11.47 3.52 -1.76
C GLN A 91 11.90 2.36 -2.66
N GLN A 92 12.58 1.38 -2.10
CA GLN A 92 12.87 0.12 -2.76
C GLN A 92 13.07 -0.97 -1.71
N ALA A 93 12.31 -2.05 -1.83
CA ALA A 93 12.39 -3.20 -0.93
C ALA A 93 11.92 -4.48 -1.63
N LYS A 94 12.43 -5.62 -1.20
CA LYS A 94 11.85 -6.92 -1.56
C LYS A 94 10.62 -7.20 -0.69
N LEU A 95 9.56 -7.76 -1.26
CA LEU A 95 8.36 -8.10 -0.50
C LEU A 95 8.63 -9.17 0.56
N GLU A 96 9.60 -10.06 0.33
CA GLU A 96 10.05 -11.03 1.34
C GLU A 96 10.53 -10.37 2.66
N GLN A 97 10.84 -9.07 2.66
CA GLN A 97 11.28 -8.32 3.84
C GLN A 97 10.12 -7.74 4.67
N MET A 98 8.88 -7.92 4.25
CA MET A 98 7.71 -7.50 5.04
C MET A 98 7.74 -8.14 6.42
N ILE A 99 7.46 -7.35 7.47
CA ILE A 99 7.42 -7.82 8.87
C ILE A 99 6.29 -8.84 9.04
N PHE A 100 5.10 -8.51 8.55
CA PHE A 100 3.95 -9.42 8.48
C PHE A 100 3.68 -9.76 7.03
N LYS A 101 3.62 -11.04 6.73
CA LYS A 101 3.31 -11.53 5.39
C LYS A 101 1.81 -11.40 5.10
N PRO A 102 1.38 -11.46 3.83
CA PRO A 102 -0.05 -11.40 3.48
C PRO A 102 -0.92 -12.37 4.29
N TYR A 103 -0.45 -13.59 4.50
CA TYR A 103 -1.19 -14.62 5.24
C TYR A 103 -1.34 -14.29 6.72
N ASP A 104 -0.30 -13.71 7.34
CA ASP A 104 -0.35 -13.25 8.73
C ASP A 104 -1.35 -12.11 8.91
N ILE A 105 -1.37 -11.17 7.94
CA ILE A 105 -2.30 -10.03 7.94
C ILE A 105 -3.75 -10.53 7.86
N ILE A 106 -4.05 -11.46 6.96
CA ILE A 106 -5.39 -12.04 6.82
C ILE A 106 -5.80 -12.77 8.10
N ALA A 107 -4.92 -13.62 8.64
CA ALA A 107 -5.20 -14.34 9.87
C ALA A 107 -5.48 -13.38 11.03
N PHE A 108 -4.66 -12.35 11.17
CA PHE A 108 -4.83 -11.33 12.21
C PHE A 108 -6.16 -10.60 12.06
N LEU A 109 -6.44 -10.00 10.90
CA LEU A 109 -7.66 -9.22 10.68
C LEU A 109 -8.92 -10.08 10.84
N SER A 110 -8.90 -11.30 10.29
CA SER A 110 -10.05 -12.20 10.36
C SER A 110 -10.35 -12.69 11.77
N SER A 111 -9.42 -12.60 12.71
CA SER A 111 -9.68 -12.92 14.12
C SER A 111 -10.60 -11.90 14.80
N TYR A 112 -10.60 -10.65 14.33
CA TYR A 112 -11.42 -9.56 14.89
C TYR A 112 -12.70 -9.31 14.09
N MET A 113 -12.64 -9.38 12.76
CA MET A 113 -13.75 -9.06 11.86
C MET A 113 -13.93 -10.12 10.79
N THR A 114 -15.12 -10.24 10.20
CA THR A 114 -15.32 -11.05 9.01
C THR A 114 -14.79 -10.29 7.80
N LEU A 115 -13.82 -10.87 7.09
CA LEU A 115 -13.39 -10.37 5.78
C LEU A 115 -14.44 -10.77 4.74
N GLN A 116 -14.73 -9.85 3.82
CA GLN A 116 -15.72 -10.04 2.76
C GLN A 116 -15.06 -10.06 1.38
N GLU A 117 -15.71 -10.72 0.42
CA GLU A 117 -15.30 -10.63 -0.98
C GLU A 117 -15.26 -9.17 -1.43
N GLY A 118 -14.16 -8.77 -2.05
CA GLY A 118 -13.92 -7.40 -2.50
C GLY A 118 -13.29 -6.48 -1.45
N ASP A 119 -13.09 -6.94 -0.20
CA ASP A 119 -12.30 -6.16 0.76
C ASP A 119 -10.90 -5.93 0.23
N ILE A 120 -10.40 -4.71 0.42
CA ILE A 120 -9.10 -4.24 -0.04
C ILE A 120 -8.23 -3.96 1.18
N ILE A 121 -7.06 -4.59 1.25
CA ILE A 121 -6.15 -4.47 2.37
C ILE A 121 -4.83 -3.87 1.89
N PHE A 122 -4.53 -2.65 2.31
CA PHE A 122 -3.21 -2.05 2.17
C PHE A 122 -2.29 -2.65 3.24
N THR A 123 -1.10 -3.13 2.83
CA THR A 123 -0.26 -3.97 3.68
C THR A 123 0.86 -3.24 4.39
N GLY A 124 0.95 -1.93 4.20
CA GLY A 124 2.01 -1.11 4.75
C GLY A 124 3.15 -0.86 3.77
N THR A 125 3.83 0.25 3.96
CA THR A 125 4.85 0.78 3.06
C THR A 125 6.26 0.54 3.60
N PRO A 126 7.27 0.30 2.74
CA PRO A 126 8.66 0.23 3.15
C PRO A 126 9.22 1.61 3.54
N SER A 127 10.43 1.64 4.07
CA SER A 127 11.15 2.88 4.38
C SER A 127 11.33 3.76 3.14
N GLY A 128 11.42 5.09 3.32
CA GLY A 128 11.69 6.04 2.24
C GLY A 128 10.61 7.10 2.03
N VAL A 129 9.52 7.07 2.81
CA VAL A 129 8.53 8.16 2.87
C VAL A 129 9.19 9.47 3.31
N VAL A 130 8.58 10.62 3.02
CA VAL A 130 9.12 11.94 3.42
C VAL A 130 9.08 12.09 4.93
N LEU A 131 8.01 11.65 5.57
CA LEU A 131 7.81 11.78 7.02
C LEU A 131 9.01 11.27 7.84
N GLY A 132 9.41 12.04 8.85
CA GLY A 132 10.46 11.66 9.79
C GLY A 132 11.86 11.88 9.26
N LYS A 133 12.66 10.84 9.10
CA LYS A 133 14.10 10.95 8.78
C LYS A 133 14.42 11.58 7.42
N ASN A 134 13.45 11.60 6.51
CA ASN A 134 13.64 12.09 5.15
C ASN A 134 13.14 13.53 4.92
N GLU A 135 12.54 14.19 5.91
CA GLU A 135 12.01 15.55 5.77
C GLU A 135 13.10 16.58 5.40
N SER A 136 14.33 16.36 5.84
CA SER A 136 15.47 17.20 5.45
C SER A 136 16.03 16.89 4.06
N LYS A 137 15.70 15.71 3.50
CA LYS A 137 16.21 15.22 2.22
C LYS A 137 15.21 15.45 1.09
N TYR A 138 13.93 15.25 1.35
CA TYR A 138 12.87 15.27 0.35
C TYR A 138 11.81 16.31 0.67
N SER A 139 11.30 16.95 -0.37
CA SER A 139 10.15 17.85 -0.27
C SER A 139 8.85 17.04 -0.22
N TRP A 140 7.86 17.55 0.49
CA TRP A 140 6.48 17.08 0.40
C TRP A 140 5.98 17.16 -1.05
N LEU A 141 5.07 16.27 -1.39
CA LEU A 141 4.46 16.27 -2.72
C LEU A 141 3.66 17.55 -2.97
N LYS A 142 3.71 18.03 -4.20
CA LYS A 142 3.07 19.26 -4.64
C LYS A 142 2.45 19.09 -6.04
N PRO A 143 1.56 19.99 -6.46
CA PRO A 143 1.05 20.00 -7.83
C PRO A 143 2.19 19.97 -8.87
N GLY A 144 2.03 19.09 -9.86
CA GLY A 144 3.02 18.80 -10.90
C GLY A 144 3.89 17.59 -10.64
N ASP A 145 3.99 17.11 -9.39
CA ASP A 145 4.76 15.90 -9.10
C ASP A 145 4.07 14.65 -9.65
N THR A 146 4.87 13.69 -10.09
CA THR A 146 4.44 12.36 -10.52
C THR A 146 5.05 11.31 -9.60
N VAL A 147 4.20 10.49 -9.00
CA VAL A 147 4.60 9.34 -8.19
C VAL A 147 4.34 8.08 -8.98
N THR A 148 5.34 7.20 -9.09
CA THR A 148 5.13 5.84 -9.61
C THR A 148 5.41 4.83 -8.53
N VAL A 149 4.58 3.81 -8.44
CA VAL A 149 4.78 2.62 -7.61
C VAL A 149 4.79 1.41 -8.52
N SER A 150 5.92 0.70 -8.56
CA SER A 150 6.08 -0.51 -9.37
C SER A 150 6.27 -1.72 -8.48
N ILE A 151 5.59 -2.82 -8.81
CA ILE A 151 5.85 -4.14 -8.20
C ILE A 151 6.15 -5.12 -9.32
N SER A 152 7.28 -5.83 -9.23
CA SER A 152 7.62 -6.85 -10.22
C SER A 152 6.55 -7.94 -10.26
N GLY A 153 6.12 -8.31 -11.46
CA GLY A 153 5.03 -9.26 -11.69
C GLY A 153 3.61 -8.65 -11.69
N ILE A 154 3.44 -7.36 -11.26
CA ILE A 154 2.13 -6.69 -11.30
C ILE A 154 2.11 -5.55 -12.32
N GLY A 155 3.13 -4.67 -12.32
CA GLY A 155 3.18 -3.52 -13.22
C GLY A 155 3.58 -2.23 -12.50
N THR A 156 3.06 -1.10 -12.98
CA THR A 156 3.35 0.24 -12.44
C THR A 156 2.08 1.06 -12.32
N LEU A 157 1.80 1.53 -11.12
CA LEU A 157 0.77 2.54 -10.84
C LEU A 157 1.41 3.92 -10.92
N GLU A 158 0.82 4.82 -11.69
CA GLU A 158 1.28 6.21 -11.81
C GLU A 158 0.20 7.17 -11.32
N ASN A 159 0.59 8.12 -10.48
CA ASN A 159 -0.27 9.15 -9.93
C ASN A 159 0.35 10.53 -10.18
N LYS A 160 -0.41 11.42 -10.82
CA LYS A 160 -0.02 12.81 -11.02
C LYS A 160 -0.76 13.71 -10.04
N PHE A 161 -0.01 14.50 -9.28
CA PHE A 161 -0.55 15.46 -8.33
C PHE A 161 -0.93 16.76 -9.07
N ILE A 162 -2.16 17.24 -8.86
CA ILE A 162 -2.74 18.42 -9.50
C ILE A 162 -3.15 19.47 -8.47
#